data_1bb0910fd57d559734a3bbbfd3f930da
#
_entry.id   1bb0910fd57d559734a3bbbfd3f930da
#
_cell.length_a   1.000
_cell.length_b   1.000
_cell.length_c   1.000
_cell.angle_alpha   90.00
_cell.angle_beta   90.00
_cell.angle_gamma   90.00
#
_symmetry.space_group_name_H-M   'P 1'
#
loop_
_entity.id
_entity.type
_entity.pdbx_description
1 polymer ?
#
loop_
_entity_poly.entity_id
_entity_poly.type
_entity_poly.pdbx_seq_one_letter_code
_entity_poly.pdbx_strand_id
1 'polypeptide(L)'
;MKDKRLRFGIIGLGKMGLLHASLVNVIPEVELVALCEKSALMNRLFKKVFSTAGIKIVDDLEKFRGLDLDAVYVTTPISSHSSVIKELFARGIVRNVFVEKTLALNYEQSKELCAIARNVSGINMVGYMKRFSVVFGKAKELLLQGDLGELQKFEAYAYSSDFLGLTKKSKSSASRGGALSDLGCHVIDLALWMFGQLEVTDVLSAEKNEAGSETSIAFTASNSSGLTGQFEISQSMKGYRMPEFGLSMECSKGRIDVNDDRLSLTLNTGIQRRWHRHDLNDAVNFYLGDSEYYRENFEFVNSLLTNRQCELSFENASMVDYVIDQVRSRSS
;
A
#
# COMPACT_ATOMS: atom_id res chain seq x y z
N MET A 1 4.60 17.55 -32.08
CA MET A 1 4.30 16.10 -32.00
C MET A 1 3.39 15.93 -30.80
N LYS A 2 2.23 15.27 -30.90
CA LYS A 2 1.47 14.90 -29.69
C LYS A 2 2.36 13.94 -28.92
N ASP A 3 2.73 14.31 -27.69
CA ASP A 3 3.48 13.41 -26.82
C ASP A 3 2.71 12.10 -26.70
N LYS A 4 3.38 10.98 -26.97
CA LYS A 4 2.78 9.65 -26.91
C LYS A 4 2.41 9.39 -25.46
N ARG A 5 1.10 9.29 -25.17
CA ARG A 5 0.64 8.93 -23.82
C ARG A 5 1.01 7.49 -23.49
N LEU A 6 1.32 7.24 -22.23
CA LEU A 6 1.54 5.90 -21.68
C LEU A 6 0.24 5.09 -21.72
N ARG A 7 0.29 3.88 -22.23
CA ARG A 7 -0.87 3.01 -22.44
C ARG A 7 -1.01 2.00 -21.32
N PHE A 8 -2.08 2.12 -20.55
CA PHE A 8 -2.28 1.36 -19.33
C PHE A 8 -3.41 0.33 -19.45
N GLY A 9 -3.19 -0.83 -18.79
CA GLY A 9 -4.20 -1.84 -18.52
C GLY A 9 -4.43 -2.04 -17.02
N ILE A 10 -5.64 -2.42 -16.61
CA ILE A 10 -5.96 -2.76 -15.21
C ILE A 10 -6.58 -4.14 -15.13
N ILE A 11 -6.14 -4.95 -14.17
CA ILE A 11 -6.60 -6.32 -13.92
C ILE A 11 -7.25 -6.40 -12.55
N GLY A 12 -8.54 -6.79 -12.52
CA GLY A 12 -9.35 -6.84 -11.31
C GLY A 12 -10.12 -5.55 -11.08
N LEU A 13 -11.43 -5.55 -11.36
CA LEU A 13 -12.29 -4.37 -11.26
C LEU A 13 -13.12 -4.35 -9.97
N GLY A 14 -12.47 -4.71 -8.86
CA GLY A 14 -12.98 -4.45 -7.51
C GLY A 14 -12.95 -2.97 -7.15
N LYS A 15 -13.20 -2.65 -5.86
CA LYS A 15 -13.17 -1.26 -5.35
C LYS A 15 -11.87 -0.52 -5.72
N MET A 16 -10.70 -1.17 -5.48
CA MET A 16 -9.41 -0.56 -5.77
C MET A 16 -9.14 -0.45 -7.27
N GLY A 17 -9.49 -1.47 -8.07
CA GLY A 17 -9.32 -1.38 -9.52
C GLY A 17 -10.11 -0.26 -10.16
N LEU A 18 -11.34 0.00 -9.69
CA LEU A 18 -12.14 1.13 -10.15
C LEU A 18 -11.58 2.48 -9.70
N LEU A 19 -11.06 2.55 -8.45
CA LEU A 19 -10.39 3.76 -7.96
C LEU A 19 -9.16 4.07 -8.81
N HIS A 20 -8.26 3.12 -9.01
CA HIS A 20 -7.07 3.32 -9.85
C HIS A 20 -7.43 3.64 -11.30
N ALA A 21 -8.44 2.97 -11.88
CA ALA A 21 -8.93 3.29 -13.23
C ALA A 21 -9.38 4.74 -13.34
N SER A 22 -10.07 5.25 -12.34
CA SER A 22 -10.53 6.64 -12.30
C SER A 22 -9.37 7.62 -12.16
N LEU A 23 -8.41 7.30 -11.27
CA LEU A 23 -7.25 8.16 -11.00
C LEU A 23 -6.28 8.22 -12.19
N VAL A 24 -5.93 7.10 -12.79
CA VAL A 24 -5.02 7.09 -13.94
C VAL A 24 -5.65 7.75 -15.18
N ASN A 25 -6.98 7.66 -15.32
CA ASN A 25 -7.69 8.26 -16.45
C ASN A 25 -7.71 9.80 -16.42
N VAL A 26 -7.45 10.43 -15.27
CA VAL A 26 -7.36 11.90 -15.16
C VAL A 26 -5.91 12.41 -15.23
N ILE A 27 -4.92 11.53 -15.32
CA ILE A 27 -3.50 11.90 -15.54
C ILE A 27 -3.29 12.14 -17.04
N PRO A 28 -2.92 13.35 -17.48
CA PRO A 28 -2.87 13.71 -18.90
C PRO A 28 -1.93 12.85 -19.75
N GLU A 29 -0.85 12.35 -19.13
CA GLU A 29 0.18 11.52 -19.75
C GLU A 29 -0.25 10.06 -19.96
N VAL A 30 -1.44 9.66 -19.46
CA VAL A 30 -1.94 8.29 -19.50
C VAL A 30 -3.11 8.14 -20.47
N GLU A 31 -3.16 7.00 -21.13
CA GLU A 31 -4.31 6.48 -21.87
C GLU A 31 -4.70 5.14 -21.26
N LEU A 32 -5.88 5.07 -20.64
CA LEU A 32 -6.45 3.82 -20.15
C LEU A 32 -7.00 3.02 -21.35
N VAL A 33 -6.32 1.94 -21.72
CA VAL A 33 -6.60 1.17 -22.93
C VAL A 33 -7.52 0.00 -22.68
N ALA A 34 -7.30 -0.73 -21.57
CA ALA A 34 -8.01 -1.98 -21.32
C ALA A 34 -8.24 -2.25 -19.83
N LEU A 35 -9.35 -2.91 -19.54
CA LEU A 35 -9.73 -3.39 -18.23
C LEU A 35 -10.00 -4.90 -18.32
N CYS A 36 -9.42 -5.70 -17.42
CA CYS A 36 -9.61 -7.14 -17.36
C CYS A 36 -10.40 -7.53 -16.12
N GLU A 37 -11.53 -8.21 -16.31
CA GLU A 37 -12.40 -8.70 -15.24
C GLU A 37 -12.89 -10.12 -15.56
N LYS A 38 -12.60 -11.08 -14.69
CA LYS A 38 -12.99 -12.50 -14.89
C LYS A 38 -14.48 -12.77 -14.62
N SER A 39 -15.12 -11.99 -13.74
CA SER A 39 -16.54 -12.15 -13.45
C SER A 39 -17.38 -11.80 -14.68
N ALA A 40 -18.09 -12.79 -15.24
CA ALA A 40 -18.93 -12.58 -16.42
C ALA A 40 -20.01 -11.52 -16.21
N LEU A 41 -20.59 -11.44 -14.99
CA LEU A 41 -21.58 -10.43 -14.62
C LEU A 41 -20.97 -9.02 -14.63
N MET A 42 -19.84 -8.84 -13.94
CA MET A 42 -19.15 -7.54 -13.85
C MET A 42 -18.61 -7.13 -15.22
N ASN A 43 -18.03 -8.05 -15.97
CA ASN A 43 -17.54 -7.79 -17.32
C ASN A 43 -18.66 -7.26 -18.24
N ARG A 44 -19.87 -7.86 -18.19
CA ARG A 44 -21.04 -7.38 -18.94
C ARG A 44 -21.46 -5.98 -18.50
N LEU A 45 -21.47 -5.71 -17.19
CA LEU A 45 -21.80 -4.39 -16.64
C LEU A 45 -20.82 -3.34 -17.11
N PHE A 46 -19.52 -3.60 -16.98
CA PHE A 46 -18.48 -2.65 -17.38
C PHE A 46 -18.44 -2.40 -18.89
N LYS A 47 -18.69 -3.42 -19.71
CA LYS A 47 -18.85 -3.23 -21.17
C LYS A 47 -19.95 -2.23 -21.48
N LYS A 48 -21.05 -2.24 -20.73
CA LYS A 48 -22.15 -1.28 -20.92
C LYS A 48 -21.77 0.12 -20.42
N VAL A 49 -21.11 0.22 -19.26
CA VAL A 49 -20.72 1.50 -18.64
C VAL A 49 -19.64 2.20 -19.46
N PHE A 50 -18.63 1.47 -19.93
CA PHE A 50 -17.48 2.02 -20.66
C PHE A 50 -17.61 1.93 -22.19
N SER A 51 -18.80 1.65 -22.71
CA SER A 51 -19.04 1.44 -24.15
C SER A 51 -18.64 2.62 -25.03
N THR A 52 -18.69 3.84 -24.50
CA THR A 52 -18.36 5.09 -25.23
C THR A 52 -16.93 5.60 -24.98
N ALA A 53 -16.22 5.01 -24.01
CA ALA A 53 -14.91 5.50 -23.61
C ALA A 53 -13.73 4.98 -24.46
N GLY A 54 -13.98 4.09 -25.42
CA GLY A 54 -12.93 3.46 -26.22
C GLY A 54 -12.08 2.42 -25.47
N ILE A 55 -12.40 2.15 -24.18
CA ILE A 55 -11.68 1.22 -23.32
C ILE A 55 -12.11 -0.21 -23.60
N LYS A 56 -11.16 -1.11 -23.84
CA LYS A 56 -11.46 -2.54 -24.06
C LYS A 56 -11.71 -3.25 -22.74
N ILE A 57 -12.88 -3.90 -22.61
CA ILE A 57 -13.20 -4.73 -21.47
C ILE A 57 -13.02 -6.21 -21.86
N VAL A 58 -12.07 -6.88 -21.21
CA VAL A 58 -11.69 -8.27 -21.50
C VAL A 58 -11.87 -9.16 -20.26
N ASP A 59 -11.83 -10.47 -20.44
CA ASP A 59 -12.02 -11.49 -19.40
C ASP A 59 -10.80 -12.40 -19.22
N ASP A 60 -9.77 -12.21 -20.08
CA ASP A 60 -8.54 -12.99 -20.09
C ASP A 60 -7.33 -12.08 -20.34
N LEU A 61 -6.20 -12.40 -19.69
CA LEU A 61 -4.94 -11.68 -19.83
C LEU A 61 -4.34 -11.80 -21.23
N GLU A 62 -4.58 -12.92 -21.92
CA GLU A 62 -4.10 -13.10 -23.31
C GLU A 62 -4.64 -12.03 -24.24
N LYS A 63 -5.82 -11.48 -23.93
CA LYS A 63 -6.43 -10.39 -24.71
C LYS A 63 -5.74 -9.03 -24.50
N PHE A 64 -4.79 -8.94 -23.56
CA PHE A 64 -3.89 -7.78 -23.41
C PHE A 64 -2.72 -7.84 -24.40
N ARG A 65 -2.38 -9.03 -24.88
CA ARG A 65 -1.35 -9.18 -25.92
C ARG A 65 -1.75 -8.40 -27.17
N GLY A 66 -0.81 -7.68 -27.75
CA GLY A 66 -1.05 -6.85 -28.93
C GLY A 66 -1.79 -5.53 -28.65
N LEU A 67 -2.03 -5.16 -27.40
CA LEU A 67 -2.57 -3.84 -27.04
C LEU A 67 -1.45 -2.78 -26.90
N ASP A 68 -0.19 -3.16 -26.99
CA ASP A 68 0.96 -2.25 -26.86
C ASP A 68 0.89 -1.45 -25.56
N LEU A 69 0.79 -2.18 -24.42
CA LEU A 69 0.68 -1.58 -23.08
C LEU A 69 2.06 -1.21 -22.54
N ASP A 70 2.21 0.00 -22.03
CA ASP A 70 3.41 0.46 -21.33
C ASP A 70 3.44 -0.05 -19.89
N ALA A 71 2.28 -0.17 -19.21
CA ALA A 71 2.18 -0.68 -17.86
C ALA A 71 0.82 -1.35 -17.57
N VAL A 72 0.79 -2.20 -16.55
CA VAL A 72 -0.41 -2.86 -16.04
C VAL A 72 -0.52 -2.71 -14.53
N TYR A 73 -1.74 -2.41 -14.07
CA TYR A 73 -2.12 -2.45 -12.67
C TYR A 73 -2.73 -3.81 -12.31
N VAL A 74 -2.24 -4.43 -11.24
CA VAL A 74 -2.79 -5.66 -10.66
C VAL A 74 -3.49 -5.31 -9.37
N THR A 75 -4.82 -5.28 -9.42
CA THR A 75 -5.72 -4.87 -8.31
C THR A 75 -6.69 -6.00 -7.95
N THR A 76 -6.27 -7.22 -8.21
CA THR A 76 -6.97 -8.46 -7.85
C THR A 76 -6.81 -8.77 -6.36
N PRO A 77 -7.50 -9.77 -5.79
CA PRO A 77 -7.21 -10.21 -4.43
C PRO A 77 -5.76 -10.67 -4.25
N ILE A 78 -5.17 -10.42 -3.08
CA ILE A 78 -3.76 -10.74 -2.73
C ILE A 78 -3.37 -12.17 -3.15
N SER A 79 -4.27 -13.14 -2.96
CA SER A 79 -4.05 -14.56 -3.29
C SER A 79 -3.74 -14.81 -4.76
N SER A 80 -4.00 -13.87 -5.64
CA SER A 80 -3.75 -13.98 -7.08
C SER A 80 -2.63 -13.07 -7.58
N HIS A 81 -2.08 -12.17 -6.76
CA HIS A 81 -1.02 -11.23 -7.20
C HIS A 81 0.14 -11.98 -7.84
N SER A 82 0.72 -12.95 -7.10
CA SER A 82 1.89 -13.70 -7.57
C SER A 82 1.62 -14.41 -8.90
N SER A 83 0.50 -15.12 -9.03
CA SER A 83 0.16 -15.85 -10.27
C SER A 83 -0.09 -14.91 -11.45
N VAL A 84 -0.78 -13.79 -11.23
CA VAL A 84 -1.08 -12.81 -12.29
C VAL A 84 0.20 -12.12 -12.77
N ILE A 85 1.07 -11.68 -11.85
CA ILE A 85 2.32 -11.01 -12.21
C ILE A 85 3.25 -11.98 -12.99
N LYS A 86 3.39 -13.22 -12.52
CA LYS A 86 4.17 -14.25 -13.21
C LYS A 86 3.65 -14.51 -14.62
N GLU A 87 2.34 -14.58 -14.79
CA GLU A 87 1.70 -14.78 -16.10
C GLU A 87 1.97 -13.60 -17.03
N LEU A 88 1.86 -12.35 -16.55
CA LEU A 88 2.17 -11.14 -17.33
C LEU A 88 3.60 -11.15 -17.84
N PHE A 89 4.56 -11.49 -16.99
CA PHE A 89 5.98 -11.52 -17.36
C PHE A 89 6.33 -12.71 -18.25
N ALA A 90 5.86 -13.92 -17.91
CA ALA A 90 6.13 -15.12 -18.70
C ALA A 90 5.58 -15.06 -20.13
N ARG A 91 4.45 -14.38 -20.32
CA ARG A 91 3.85 -14.18 -21.66
C ARG A 91 4.39 -12.95 -22.39
N GLY A 92 5.27 -12.15 -21.76
CA GLY A 92 5.79 -10.91 -22.34
C GLY A 92 4.70 -9.88 -22.64
N ILE A 93 3.62 -9.84 -21.84
CA ILE A 93 2.51 -8.90 -22.05
C ILE A 93 2.95 -7.48 -21.70
N VAL A 94 3.67 -7.33 -20.59
CA VAL A 94 4.16 -6.05 -20.09
C VAL A 94 5.42 -6.30 -19.23
N ARG A 95 6.25 -5.28 -19.07
CA ARG A 95 7.39 -5.31 -18.16
C ARG A 95 7.22 -4.41 -16.92
N ASN A 96 6.36 -3.40 -17.02
CA ASN A 96 6.13 -2.44 -15.94
C ASN A 96 4.81 -2.77 -15.24
N VAL A 97 4.86 -2.96 -13.92
CA VAL A 97 3.70 -3.43 -13.14
C VAL A 97 3.55 -2.61 -11.85
N PHE A 98 2.36 -2.08 -11.67
CA PHE A 98 1.86 -1.66 -10.35
C PHE A 98 1.02 -2.79 -9.76
N VAL A 99 1.19 -3.09 -8.49
CA VAL A 99 0.35 -4.07 -7.78
C VAL A 99 -0.16 -3.48 -6.47
N GLU A 100 -1.42 -3.76 -6.15
CA GLU A 100 -2.00 -3.42 -4.86
C GLU A 100 -1.28 -4.15 -3.71
N LYS A 101 -1.35 -3.56 -2.53
CA LYS A 101 -0.75 -4.11 -1.29
C LYS A 101 -1.50 -5.41 -0.87
N THR A 102 -0.88 -6.38 -0.23
CA THR A 102 0.55 -6.60 -0.13
C THR A 102 1.07 -7.24 -1.42
N LEU A 103 2.41 -7.25 -1.62
CA LEU A 103 2.98 -7.77 -2.87
C LEU A 103 2.54 -9.20 -3.14
N ALA A 104 2.57 -10.07 -2.11
CA ALA A 104 2.10 -11.45 -2.21
C ALA A 104 1.50 -11.95 -0.88
N LEU A 105 1.10 -13.24 -0.84
CA LEU A 105 0.55 -13.87 0.37
C LEU A 105 1.58 -14.08 1.47
N ASN A 106 2.85 -14.24 1.10
CA ASN A 106 3.97 -14.48 2.01
C ASN A 106 5.29 -14.02 1.38
N TYR A 107 6.31 -13.92 2.22
CA TYR A 107 7.63 -13.44 1.82
C TYR A 107 8.31 -14.31 0.77
N GLU A 108 8.10 -15.64 0.79
CA GLU A 108 8.70 -16.53 -0.20
C GLU A 108 8.21 -16.22 -1.63
N GLN A 109 6.89 -15.98 -1.77
CA GLN A 109 6.32 -15.54 -3.05
C GLN A 109 6.83 -14.15 -3.46
N SER A 110 7.00 -13.24 -2.51
CA SER A 110 7.53 -11.90 -2.78
C SER A 110 8.97 -11.94 -3.24
N LYS A 111 9.83 -12.78 -2.62
CA LYS A 111 11.21 -13.02 -3.09
C LYS A 111 11.26 -13.55 -4.52
N GLU A 112 10.38 -14.49 -4.84
CA GLU A 112 10.28 -15.05 -6.18
C GLU A 112 9.89 -13.98 -7.20
N LEU A 113 8.91 -13.12 -6.87
CA LEU A 113 8.50 -11.99 -7.72
C LEU A 113 9.64 -10.97 -7.90
N CYS A 114 10.40 -10.66 -6.85
CA CYS A 114 11.59 -9.81 -6.93
C CYS A 114 12.63 -10.38 -7.89
N ALA A 115 12.90 -11.69 -7.79
CA ALA A 115 13.85 -12.35 -8.68
C ALA A 115 13.42 -12.31 -10.15
N ILE A 116 12.14 -12.54 -10.43
CA ILE A 116 11.58 -12.48 -11.79
C ILE A 116 11.62 -11.03 -12.29
N ALA A 117 11.22 -10.05 -11.48
CA ALA A 117 11.19 -8.64 -11.87
C ALA A 117 12.58 -8.09 -12.22
N ARG A 118 13.64 -8.52 -11.52
CA ARG A 118 15.03 -8.17 -11.89
C ARG A 118 15.40 -8.65 -13.29
N ASN A 119 14.98 -9.86 -13.66
CA ASN A 119 15.25 -10.41 -14.99
C ASN A 119 14.46 -9.69 -16.10
N VAL A 120 13.23 -9.24 -15.80
CA VAL A 120 12.38 -8.49 -16.73
C VAL A 120 12.89 -7.07 -16.92
N SER A 121 13.59 -6.51 -15.94
CA SER A 121 14.17 -5.15 -15.96
C SER A 121 13.14 -4.05 -16.24
N GLY A 122 11.90 -4.22 -15.72
CA GLY A 122 10.83 -3.24 -15.80
C GLY A 122 10.72 -2.41 -14.51
N ILE A 123 9.97 -1.31 -14.60
CA ILE A 123 9.61 -0.50 -13.43
C ILE A 123 8.46 -1.21 -12.72
N ASN A 124 8.60 -1.38 -11.42
CA ASN A 124 7.57 -2.01 -10.60
C ASN A 124 7.30 -1.19 -9.32
N MET A 125 6.05 -1.25 -8.84
CA MET A 125 5.63 -0.54 -7.65
C MET A 125 4.54 -1.33 -6.92
N VAL A 126 4.56 -1.26 -5.58
CA VAL A 126 3.49 -1.78 -4.71
C VAL A 126 2.71 -0.62 -4.11
N GLY A 127 1.40 -0.74 -4.04
CA GLY A 127 0.46 0.30 -3.61
C GLY A 127 0.44 0.53 -2.10
N TYR A 128 1.46 1.13 -1.52
CA TYR A 128 1.47 1.60 -0.14
C TYR A 128 1.24 3.11 -0.06
N MET A 129 -0.01 3.54 -0.30
CA MET A 129 -0.41 4.95 -0.45
C MET A 129 -0.03 5.84 0.73
N LYS A 130 0.13 5.31 1.96
CA LYS A 130 0.40 6.13 3.15
C LYS A 130 1.74 6.86 3.10
N ARG A 131 2.73 6.38 2.34
CA ARG A 131 3.97 7.14 2.10
C ARG A 131 3.74 8.46 1.36
N PHE A 132 2.63 8.57 0.62
CA PHE A 132 2.25 9.77 -0.15
C PHE A 132 1.31 10.71 0.61
N SER A 133 1.00 10.41 1.86
CA SER A 133 0.29 11.31 2.76
C SER A 133 1.20 12.45 3.22
N VAL A 134 0.72 13.69 3.12
CA VAL A 134 1.49 14.88 3.45
C VAL A 134 1.90 14.94 4.93
N VAL A 135 1.08 14.38 5.83
CA VAL A 135 1.39 14.36 7.27
C VAL A 135 2.53 13.40 7.60
N PHE A 136 2.53 12.18 7.03
CA PHE A 136 3.64 11.22 7.21
C PHE A 136 4.91 11.71 6.52
N GLY A 137 4.80 12.32 5.35
CA GLY A 137 5.94 12.98 4.67
C GLY A 137 6.55 14.08 5.53
N LYS A 138 5.73 14.95 6.14
CA LYS A 138 6.19 16.00 7.05
C LYS A 138 6.83 15.43 8.32
N ALA A 139 6.29 14.33 8.88
CA ALA A 139 6.89 13.66 10.02
C ALA A 139 8.30 13.15 9.70
N LYS A 140 8.48 12.51 8.55
CA LYS A 140 9.81 12.06 8.08
C LYS A 140 10.77 13.23 7.88
N GLU A 141 10.31 14.31 7.28
CA GLU A 141 11.11 15.54 7.11
C GLU A 141 11.62 16.07 8.45
N LEU A 142 10.74 16.18 9.46
CA LEU A 142 11.12 16.67 10.80
C LEU A 142 12.13 15.76 11.50
N LEU A 143 12.02 14.43 11.34
CA LEU A 143 13.02 13.50 11.86
C LEU A 143 14.38 13.71 11.20
N LEU A 144 14.41 13.88 9.88
CA LEU A 144 15.64 14.05 9.10
C LEU A 144 16.34 15.40 9.37
N GLN A 145 15.62 16.44 9.81
CA GLN A 145 16.19 17.73 10.19
C GLN A 145 17.09 17.64 11.43
N GLY A 146 16.92 16.62 12.28
CA GLY A 146 17.78 16.36 13.42
C GLY A 146 17.54 17.25 14.65
N ASP A 147 16.65 18.24 14.60
CA ASP A 147 16.35 19.16 15.72
C ASP A 147 15.79 18.43 16.95
N LEU A 148 15.18 17.28 16.74
CA LEU A 148 14.62 16.41 17.77
C LEU A 148 15.65 15.55 18.50
N GLY A 149 16.91 15.55 18.03
CA GLY A 149 17.94 14.66 18.54
C GLY A 149 17.77 13.21 18.08
N GLU A 150 18.27 12.27 18.86
CA GLU A 150 18.23 10.85 18.52
C GLU A 150 16.85 10.25 18.76
N LEU A 151 16.34 9.48 17.80
CA LEU A 151 15.13 8.69 17.94
C LEU A 151 15.41 7.50 18.88
N GLN A 152 14.64 7.38 19.96
CA GLN A 152 14.85 6.39 21.02
C GLN A 152 13.91 5.20 20.91
N LYS A 153 12.64 5.44 20.59
CA LYS A 153 11.62 4.41 20.35
C LYS A 153 10.48 4.94 19.51
N PHE A 154 9.68 4.03 18.97
CA PHE A 154 8.45 4.39 18.28
C PHE A 154 7.31 3.44 18.64
N GLU A 155 6.08 3.92 18.43
CA GLU A 155 4.85 3.14 18.50
C GLU A 155 4.11 3.35 17.18
N ALA A 156 3.56 2.26 16.62
CA ALA A 156 2.81 2.27 15.37
C ALA A 156 1.46 1.58 15.57
N TYR A 157 0.38 2.19 15.10
CA TYR A 157 -0.92 1.57 15.21
C TYR A 157 -1.72 1.63 13.91
N ALA A 158 -2.58 0.62 13.73
CA ALA A 158 -3.55 0.56 12.66
C ALA A 158 -4.87 0.02 13.22
N TYR A 159 -5.90 0.87 13.26
CA TYR A 159 -7.18 0.56 13.88
C TYR A 159 -8.34 0.69 12.91
N SER A 160 -9.31 -0.23 12.99
CA SER A 160 -10.62 -0.09 12.37
C SER A 160 -11.70 -0.77 13.23
N SER A 161 -12.96 -0.43 12.98
CA SER A 161 -14.13 -1.09 13.56
C SER A 161 -14.83 -2.02 12.55
N ASP A 162 -14.20 -2.36 11.43
CA ASP A 162 -14.83 -3.07 10.32
C ASP A 162 -15.44 -4.42 10.71
N PHE A 163 -14.86 -5.08 11.71
CA PHE A 163 -15.32 -6.39 12.21
C PHE A 163 -15.94 -6.33 13.60
N LEU A 164 -16.15 -5.14 14.16
CA LEU A 164 -16.80 -4.97 15.45
C LEU A 164 -18.26 -5.44 15.37
N GLY A 165 -18.63 -6.44 16.19
CA GLY A 165 -20.00 -6.96 16.24
C GLY A 165 -20.42 -7.84 15.05
N LEU A 166 -19.57 -8.10 14.08
CA LEU A 166 -19.79 -9.10 13.08
C LEU A 166 -19.64 -10.49 13.70
N THR A 167 -20.67 -11.34 13.51
CA THR A 167 -20.60 -12.72 13.97
C THR A 167 -19.39 -13.43 13.33
N LYS A 168 -18.76 -14.29 14.10
CA LYS A 168 -17.52 -15.06 13.81
C LYS A 168 -17.42 -15.75 12.43
N LYS A 169 -18.45 -15.71 11.60
CA LYS A 169 -18.52 -16.35 10.27
C LYS A 169 -18.19 -15.46 9.08
N SER A 170 -17.67 -14.23 9.28
CA SER A 170 -17.32 -13.35 8.16
C SER A 170 -16.15 -13.92 7.34
N LYS A 171 -16.45 -14.48 6.17
CA LYS A 171 -15.46 -14.90 5.16
C LYS A 171 -14.61 -13.74 4.62
N SER A 172 -14.99 -12.48 4.90
CA SER A 172 -14.34 -11.30 4.36
C SER A 172 -12.97 -11.03 4.99
N SER A 173 -12.76 -11.34 6.27
CA SER A 173 -11.44 -11.18 6.92
C SER A 173 -10.40 -12.14 6.32
N ALA A 174 -10.77 -13.40 6.12
CA ALA A 174 -9.86 -14.40 5.53
C ALA A 174 -9.47 -14.02 4.08
N SER A 175 -10.40 -13.46 3.31
CA SER A 175 -10.12 -13.03 1.93
C SER A 175 -9.19 -11.82 1.82
N ARG A 176 -9.08 -11.01 2.90
CA ARG A 176 -8.17 -9.85 3.00
C ARG A 176 -6.81 -10.19 3.63
N GLY A 177 -6.59 -11.44 4.06
CA GLY A 177 -5.35 -11.88 4.68
C GLY A 177 -5.19 -11.54 6.17
N GLY A 178 -6.30 -11.23 6.90
CA GLY A 178 -6.27 -10.86 8.31
C GLY A 178 -5.82 -9.42 8.59
N ALA A 179 -5.79 -9.05 9.88
CA ALA A 179 -5.47 -7.69 10.31
C ALA A 179 -4.08 -7.22 9.87
N LEU A 180 -3.09 -8.12 9.90
CA LEU A 180 -1.71 -7.81 9.47
C LEU A 180 -1.64 -7.39 8.00
N SER A 181 -2.19 -8.19 7.08
CA SER A 181 -2.13 -7.90 5.65
C SER A 181 -3.12 -6.83 5.20
N ASP A 182 -4.24 -6.63 5.92
CA ASP A 182 -5.24 -5.63 5.53
C ASP A 182 -4.91 -4.23 6.05
N LEU A 183 -4.58 -4.10 7.34
CA LEU A 183 -4.28 -2.83 8.02
C LEU A 183 -2.80 -2.70 8.37
N GLY A 184 -2.23 -3.71 9.02
CA GLY A 184 -0.90 -3.68 9.60
C GLY A 184 0.19 -3.41 8.57
N CYS A 185 0.02 -3.90 7.35
CA CYS A 185 0.97 -3.69 6.26
C CYS A 185 1.27 -2.20 6.00
N HIS A 186 0.32 -1.29 6.21
CA HIS A 186 0.52 0.14 6.01
C HIS A 186 1.44 0.76 7.07
N VAL A 187 1.27 0.42 8.34
CA VAL A 187 2.14 0.95 9.41
C VAL A 187 3.48 0.25 9.48
N ILE A 188 3.55 -1.03 9.08
CA ILE A 188 4.82 -1.73 8.88
C ILE A 188 5.61 -1.06 7.75
N ASP A 189 4.96 -0.77 6.62
CA ASP A 189 5.57 -0.05 5.51
C ASP A 189 6.06 1.36 5.90
N LEU A 190 5.26 2.14 6.63
CA LEU A 190 5.65 3.44 7.15
C LEU A 190 6.87 3.35 8.09
N ALA A 191 6.89 2.34 8.97
CA ALA A 191 8.01 2.13 9.88
C ALA A 191 9.30 1.72 9.14
N LEU A 192 9.21 0.82 8.17
CA LEU A 192 10.34 0.46 7.30
C LEU A 192 10.85 1.66 6.50
N TRP A 193 9.96 2.52 6.02
CA TRP A 193 10.31 3.73 5.29
C TRP A 193 11.00 4.78 6.14
N MET A 194 10.62 4.91 7.42
CA MET A 194 11.17 5.91 8.33
C MET A 194 12.42 5.43 9.06
N PHE A 195 12.47 4.15 9.43
CA PHE A 195 13.45 3.62 10.39
C PHE A 195 14.36 2.54 9.80
N GLY A 196 14.17 2.17 8.53
CA GLY A 196 14.93 1.13 7.86
C GLY A 196 14.42 -0.28 8.18
N GLN A 197 15.25 -1.29 7.93
CA GLN A 197 14.90 -2.68 8.10
C GLN A 197 14.60 -3.02 9.56
N LEU A 198 13.54 -3.77 9.79
CA LEU A 198 13.05 -4.18 11.11
C LEU A 198 13.02 -5.71 11.21
N GLU A 199 13.43 -6.21 12.38
CA GLU A 199 13.32 -7.62 12.79
C GLU A 199 12.33 -7.72 13.95
N VAL A 200 11.37 -8.63 13.86
CA VAL A 200 10.40 -8.86 14.94
C VAL A 200 11.10 -9.47 16.13
N THR A 201 10.96 -8.88 17.31
CA THR A 201 11.58 -9.36 18.54
C THR A 201 10.63 -10.22 19.35
N ASP A 202 9.36 -9.82 19.50
CA ASP A 202 8.36 -10.56 20.26
C ASP A 202 6.94 -10.32 19.74
N VAL A 203 6.03 -11.27 19.98
CA VAL A 203 4.59 -11.11 19.76
C VAL A 203 3.90 -11.05 21.12
N LEU A 204 3.37 -9.87 21.45
CA LEU A 204 2.79 -9.56 22.75
C LEU A 204 1.37 -10.12 22.92
N SER A 205 0.59 -10.08 21.84
CA SER A 205 -0.77 -10.63 21.80
C SER A 205 -1.20 -10.93 20.37
N ALA A 206 -2.08 -11.92 20.21
CA ALA A 206 -2.69 -12.26 18.93
C ALA A 206 -4.10 -12.82 19.17
N GLU A 207 -5.10 -12.14 18.60
CA GLU A 207 -6.48 -12.64 18.56
C GLU A 207 -6.80 -13.11 17.14
N LYS A 208 -7.42 -14.28 17.03
CA LYS A 208 -7.80 -14.89 15.75
C LYS A 208 -9.31 -15.17 15.73
N ASN A 209 -9.91 -15.05 14.56
CA ASN A 209 -11.30 -15.48 14.35
C ASN A 209 -11.39 -17.02 14.18
N GLU A 210 -12.61 -17.54 14.04
CA GLU A 210 -12.85 -19.00 13.83
C GLU A 210 -12.18 -19.56 12.56
N ALA A 211 -11.86 -18.71 11.59
CA ALA A 211 -11.15 -19.11 10.37
C ALA A 211 -9.62 -19.05 10.51
N GLY A 212 -9.09 -18.72 11.71
CA GLY A 212 -7.66 -18.64 12.01
C GLY A 212 -6.98 -17.35 11.52
N SER A 213 -7.75 -16.37 11.00
CA SER A 213 -7.19 -15.07 10.56
C SER A 213 -7.08 -14.13 11.75
N GLU A 214 -5.99 -13.35 11.79
CA GLU A 214 -5.75 -12.36 12.84
C GLU A 214 -6.82 -11.25 12.78
N THR A 215 -7.44 -10.93 13.92
CA THR A 215 -8.37 -9.79 14.08
C THR A 215 -7.73 -8.67 14.88
N SER A 216 -6.80 -9.01 15.79
CA SER A 216 -6.00 -8.07 16.54
C SER A 216 -4.64 -8.68 16.84
N ILE A 217 -3.59 -7.89 16.80
CA ILE A 217 -2.23 -8.33 17.08
C ILE A 217 -1.37 -7.18 17.58
N ALA A 218 -0.54 -7.46 18.57
CA ALA A 218 0.51 -6.56 19.04
C ALA A 218 1.86 -7.27 19.05
N PHE A 219 2.90 -6.57 18.57
CA PHE A 219 4.25 -7.11 18.52
C PHE A 219 5.29 -6.01 18.65
N THR A 220 6.53 -6.41 18.94
CA THR A 220 7.69 -5.52 18.96
C THR A 220 8.67 -5.90 17.86
N ALA A 221 9.39 -4.88 17.38
CA ALA A 221 10.46 -5.05 16.40
C ALA A 221 11.60 -4.09 16.68
N SER A 222 12.80 -4.44 16.20
CA SER A 222 13.99 -3.58 16.31
C SER A 222 14.77 -3.53 15.02
N ASN A 223 15.54 -2.47 14.83
CA ASN A 223 16.49 -2.38 13.73
C ASN A 223 17.93 -2.66 14.19
N SER A 224 18.86 -2.69 13.25
CA SER A 224 20.29 -2.95 13.53
C SER A 224 20.99 -1.87 14.38
N SER A 225 20.42 -0.66 14.50
CA SER A 225 20.94 0.39 15.37
C SER A 225 20.45 0.31 16.82
N GLY A 226 19.59 -0.68 17.14
CA GLY A 226 19.02 -0.86 18.47
C GLY A 226 17.73 -0.05 18.71
N LEU A 227 17.21 0.68 17.72
CA LEU A 227 15.91 1.30 17.80
C LEU A 227 14.85 0.22 17.96
N THR A 228 13.96 0.38 18.95
CA THR A 228 12.84 -0.52 19.20
C THR A 228 11.51 0.15 18.91
N GLY A 229 10.55 -0.63 18.40
CA GLY A 229 9.20 -0.17 18.15
C GLY A 229 8.15 -1.18 18.56
N GLN A 230 6.99 -0.70 18.95
CA GLN A 230 5.81 -1.50 19.23
C GLN A 230 4.74 -1.25 18.18
N PHE A 231 4.10 -2.31 17.73
CA PHE A 231 2.99 -2.27 16.78
C PHE A 231 1.72 -2.77 17.47
N GLU A 232 0.62 -2.08 17.23
CA GLU A 232 -0.71 -2.49 17.67
C GLU A 232 -1.69 -2.37 16.49
N ILE A 233 -2.28 -3.49 16.09
CA ILE A 233 -3.12 -3.60 14.91
C ILE A 233 -4.43 -4.26 15.30
N SER A 234 -5.58 -3.63 15.00
CA SER A 234 -6.88 -4.21 15.30
C SER A 234 -7.94 -3.80 14.29
N GLN A 235 -8.69 -4.80 13.81
CA GLN A 235 -9.90 -4.61 13.00
C GLN A 235 -11.19 -4.51 13.84
N SER A 236 -11.08 -4.57 15.17
CA SER A 236 -12.20 -4.59 16.11
C SER A 236 -12.10 -3.50 17.15
N MET A 237 -11.32 -2.45 16.91
CA MET A 237 -11.14 -1.32 17.82
C MET A 237 -12.37 -0.41 17.81
N LYS A 238 -13.02 -0.23 18.97
CA LYS A 238 -14.19 0.66 19.10
C LYS A 238 -13.84 2.11 18.78
N GLY A 239 -14.72 2.81 18.08
CA GLY A 239 -14.56 4.23 17.76
C GLY A 239 -13.89 4.54 16.44
N TYR A 240 -13.26 3.56 15.80
CA TYR A 240 -12.56 3.71 14.51
C TYR A 240 -13.42 3.23 13.34
N ARG A 241 -14.51 3.97 13.05
CA ARG A 241 -15.42 3.63 11.94
C ARG A 241 -14.73 3.61 10.57
N MET A 242 -13.79 4.53 10.36
CA MET A 242 -12.86 4.51 9.24
C MET A 242 -11.51 3.98 9.75
N PRO A 243 -10.75 3.25 8.94
CA PRO A 243 -9.38 2.89 9.30
C PRO A 243 -8.56 4.14 9.62
N GLU A 244 -7.79 4.08 10.71
CA GLU A 244 -6.82 5.11 11.10
C GLU A 244 -5.45 4.48 11.30
N PHE A 245 -4.43 5.15 10.81
CA PHE A 245 -3.03 4.76 10.89
C PHE A 245 -2.25 5.85 11.60
N GLY A 246 -1.34 5.47 12.49
CA GLY A 246 -0.56 6.46 13.21
C GLY A 246 0.79 5.95 13.69
N LEU A 247 1.68 6.91 13.94
CA LEU A 247 3.00 6.72 14.50
C LEU A 247 3.23 7.72 15.64
N SER A 248 3.85 7.25 16.71
CA SER A 248 4.39 8.08 17.77
C SER A 248 5.88 7.81 17.88
N MET A 249 6.69 8.86 17.91
CA MET A 249 8.15 8.78 17.85
C MET A 249 8.73 9.58 18.99
N GLU A 250 9.38 8.91 19.95
CA GLU A 250 10.09 9.55 21.05
C GLU A 250 11.54 9.78 20.69
N CYS A 251 11.95 11.03 20.76
CA CYS A 251 13.32 11.48 20.50
C CYS A 251 13.93 12.09 21.77
N SER A 252 15.24 12.19 21.83
CA SER A 252 15.95 12.71 23.03
C SER A 252 15.60 14.15 23.38
N LYS A 253 15.10 14.97 22.43
CA LYS A 253 14.75 16.38 22.64
C LYS A 253 13.25 16.67 22.42
N GLY A 254 12.41 15.66 22.13
CA GLY A 254 10.98 15.86 21.88
C GLY A 254 10.27 14.64 21.39
N ARG A 255 9.02 14.82 20.96
CA ARG A 255 8.14 13.77 20.46
C ARG A 255 7.39 14.24 19.22
N ILE A 256 7.18 13.33 18.28
CA ILE A 256 6.26 13.47 17.16
C ILE A 256 5.13 12.47 17.30
N ASP A 257 3.88 12.94 17.21
CA ASP A 257 2.69 12.11 17.03
C ASP A 257 2.04 12.45 15.70
N VAL A 258 1.86 11.46 14.83
CA VAL A 258 1.28 11.64 13.50
C VAL A 258 0.23 10.57 13.22
N ASN A 259 -0.90 10.99 12.64
CA ASN A 259 -1.90 10.10 12.07
C ASN A 259 -2.38 10.61 10.70
N ASP A 260 -3.43 9.99 10.15
CA ASP A 260 -3.97 10.34 8.84
C ASP A 260 -4.36 11.81 8.68
N ASP A 261 -4.75 12.48 9.76
CA ASP A 261 -5.32 13.84 9.71
C ASP A 261 -4.36 14.93 10.19
N ARG A 262 -3.44 14.58 11.07
CA ARG A 262 -2.63 15.58 11.78
C ARG A 262 -1.26 15.07 12.19
N LEU A 263 -0.36 16.03 12.40
CA LEU A 263 0.94 15.85 13.00
C LEU A 263 1.12 16.84 14.14
N SER A 264 1.61 16.37 15.28
CA SER A 264 1.96 17.16 16.45
C SER A 264 3.43 16.95 16.80
N LEU A 265 4.15 18.05 16.99
CA LEU A 265 5.53 18.09 17.48
C LEU A 265 5.52 18.72 18.87
N THR A 266 6.14 18.07 19.85
CA THR A 266 6.34 18.60 21.20
C THR A 266 7.82 18.51 21.56
N LEU A 267 8.46 19.64 21.83
CA LEU A 267 9.84 19.70 22.32
C LEU A 267 9.89 19.65 23.84
N ASN A 268 10.97 19.12 24.41
CA ASN A 268 11.20 19.09 25.87
C ASN A 268 11.29 20.50 26.47
N THR A 269 11.52 21.53 25.65
CA THR A 269 11.47 22.94 26.02
C THR A 269 10.06 23.49 26.24
N GLY A 270 9.02 22.67 25.97
CA GLY A 270 7.62 23.07 26.05
C GLY A 270 7.05 23.66 24.76
N ILE A 271 7.84 23.82 23.71
CA ILE A 271 7.35 24.28 22.41
C ILE A 271 6.49 23.19 21.79
N GLN A 272 5.31 23.57 21.33
CA GLN A 272 4.41 22.69 20.60
C GLN A 272 4.07 23.28 19.23
N ARG A 273 4.04 22.43 18.21
CA ARG A 273 3.57 22.76 16.87
C ARG A 273 2.62 21.68 16.39
N ARG A 274 1.60 22.09 15.63
CA ARG A 274 0.62 21.17 15.05
C ARG A 274 0.34 21.56 13.61
N TRP A 275 0.19 20.54 12.77
CA TRP A 275 -0.21 20.67 11.38
C TRP A 275 -1.34 19.70 11.09
N HIS A 276 -2.34 20.15 10.38
CA HIS A 276 -3.36 19.33 9.77
C HIS A 276 -3.07 19.15 8.28
N ARG A 277 -3.71 18.20 7.63
CA ARG A 277 -3.52 17.93 6.20
C ARG A 277 -3.63 19.19 5.34
N HIS A 278 -4.64 20.02 5.60
CA HIS A 278 -4.86 21.26 4.86
C HIS A 278 -3.77 22.33 5.06
N ASP A 279 -3.04 22.31 6.18
CA ASP A 279 -1.89 23.20 6.41
C ASP A 279 -0.67 22.79 5.56
N LEU A 280 -0.65 21.54 5.09
CA LEU A 280 0.45 20.91 4.36
C LEU A 280 0.19 20.79 2.85
N ASN A 281 -0.73 21.60 2.33
CA ASN A 281 -1.08 21.61 0.90
C ASN A 281 -1.52 20.23 0.38
N ASP A 282 -2.47 19.59 1.06
CA ASP A 282 -3.03 18.29 0.68
C ASP A 282 -4.05 18.39 -0.48
N ALA A 283 -3.87 19.32 -1.38
CA ALA A 283 -4.71 19.52 -2.55
C ALA A 283 -4.21 18.70 -3.75
N VAL A 284 -5.16 18.18 -4.52
CA VAL A 284 -4.94 17.62 -5.86
C VAL A 284 -5.85 18.34 -6.85
N ASN A 285 -5.65 18.14 -8.15
CA ASN A 285 -6.38 18.88 -9.20
C ASN A 285 -7.90 18.66 -9.23
N PHE A 286 -8.43 17.80 -8.38
CA PHE A 286 -9.85 17.51 -8.24
C PHE A 286 -10.15 17.09 -6.79
N TYR A 287 -11.43 17.10 -6.42
CA TYR A 287 -11.82 16.70 -5.07
C TYR A 287 -11.64 15.19 -4.85
N LEU A 288 -10.78 14.83 -3.89
CA LEU A 288 -10.53 13.47 -3.46
C LEU A 288 -10.26 13.45 -1.96
N GLY A 289 -11.00 12.63 -1.20
CA GLY A 289 -10.86 12.52 0.25
C GLY A 289 -9.49 12.00 0.69
N ASP A 290 -8.93 11.03 -0.06
CA ASP A 290 -7.62 10.41 0.21
C ASP A 290 -6.68 10.74 -0.96
N SER A 291 -6.15 11.96 -0.97
CA SER A 291 -5.31 12.51 -2.04
C SER A 291 -3.98 11.76 -2.23
N GLU A 292 -3.53 11.00 -1.23
CA GLU A 292 -2.39 10.11 -1.31
C GLU A 292 -2.51 9.05 -2.42
N TYR A 293 -3.72 8.55 -2.71
CA TYR A 293 -3.93 7.63 -3.85
C TYR A 293 -3.59 8.28 -5.20
N TYR A 294 -3.94 9.56 -5.38
CA TYR A 294 -3.55 10.25 -6.61
C TYR A 294 -2.03 10.40 -6.72
N ARG A 295 -1.36 10.80 -5.63
CA ARG A 295 0.10 10.99 -5.61
C ARG A 295 0.85 9.68 -5.84
N GLU A 296 0.34 8.59 -5.28
CA GLU A 296 0.86 7.23 -5.51
C GLU A 296 0.82 6.86 -7.01
N ASN A 297 -0.35 7.02 -7.65
CA ASN A 297 -0.50 6.76 -9.08
C ASN A 297 0.39 7.68 -9.92
N PHE A 298 0.47 8.96 -9.56
CA PHE A 298 1.31 9.94 -10.24
C PHE A 298 2.80 9.60 -10.12
N GLU A 299 3.26 9.10 -8.95
CA GLU A 299 4.65 8.63 -8.77
C GLU A 299 4.97 7.46 -9.71
N PHE A 300 4.09 6.49 -9.87
CA PHE A 300 4.30 5.39 -10.80
C PHE A 300 4.39 5.89 -12.25
N VAL A 301 3.47 6.78 -12.66
CA VAL A 301 3.50 7.41 -13.99
C VAL A 301 4.80 8.19 -14.20
N ASN A 302 5.20 9.01 -13.22
CA ASN A 302 6.43 9.79 -13.30
C ASN A 302 7.68 8.90 -13.37
N SER A 303 7.69 7.79 -12.65
CA SER A 303 8.77 6.79 -12.72
C SER A 303 8.90 6.18 -14.11
N LEU A 304 7.78 5.91 -14.79
CA LEU A 304 7.77 5.44 -16.19
C LEU A 304 8.29 6.51 -17.16
N LEU A 305 7.83 7.76 -17.01
CA LEU A 305 8.24 8.87 -17.87
C LEU A 305 9.74 9.19 -17.75
N THR A 306 10.26 9.10 -16.52
CA THR A 306 11.67 9.40 -16.23
C THR A 306 12.59 8.18 -16.28
N ASN A 307 12.03 7.00 -16.55
CA ASN A 307 12.72 5.71 -16.53
C ASN A 307 13.51 5.48 -15.23
N ARG A 308 12.91 5.83 -14.09
CA ARG A 308 13.46 5.70 -12.73
C ARG A 308 12.66 4.68 -11.94
N GLN A 309 13.32 3.74 -11.27
CA GLN A 309 12.64 2.79 -10.40
C GLN A 309 11.97 3.50 -9.22
N CYS A 310 10.77 3.04 -8.85
CA CYS A 310 10.04 3.56 -7.71
C CYS A 310 10.73 3.19 -6.40
N GLU A 311 10.64 4.06 -5.39
CA GLU A 311 11.10 3.72 -4.03
C GLU A 311 10.30 2.54 -3.46
N LEU A 312 9.02 2.45 -3.77
CA LEU A 312 8.14 1.32 -3.44
C LEU A 312 8.26 0.15 -4.43
N SER A 313 9.47 -0.17 -4.87
CA SER A 313 9.73 -1.33 -5.72
C SER A 313 9.35 -2.64 -5.02
N PHE A 314 9.22 -3.73 -5.80
CA PHE A 314 8.97 -5.06 -5.24
C PHE A 314 10.00 -5.45 -4.18
N GLU A 315 11.29 -5.08 -4.38
CA GLU A 315 12.35 -5.33 -3.41
C GLU A 315 12.05 -4.68 -2.06
N ASN A 316 11.81 -3.36 -2.04
CA ASN A 316 11.56 -2.63 -0.81
C ASN A 316 10.23 -3.04 -0.18
N ALA A 317 9.19 -3.25 -0.98
CA ALA A 317 7.87 -3.66 -0.52
C ALA A 317 7.84 -5.09 0.04
N SER A 318 8.68 -5.99 -0.47
CA SER A 318 8.78 -7.38 0.02
C SER A 318 9.17 -7.47 1.49
N MET A 319 9.85 -6.43 2.02
CA MET A 319 10.21 -6.35 3.43
C MET A 319 9.00 -6.23 4.36
N VAL A 320 7.86 -5.71 3.86
CA VAL A 320 6.60 -5.73 4.61
C VAL A 320 6.11 -7.17 4.78
N ASP A 321 6.13 -7.96 3.71
CA ASP A 321 5.74 -9.37 3.75
C ASP A 321 6.69 -10.19 4.64
N TYR A 322 7.99 -9.83 4.66
CA TYR A 322 8.98 -10.39 5.57
C TYR A 322 8.61 -10.19 7.04
N VAL A 323 8.29 -8.95 7.44
CA VAL A 323 7.87 -8.65 8.81
C VAL A 323 6.57 -9.38 9.16
N ILE A 324 5.58 -9.38 8.26
CA ILE A 324 4.32 -10.10 8.46
C ILE A 324 4.56 -11.59 8.71
N ASP A 325 5.41 -12.24 7.92
CA ASP A 325 5.73 -13.67 8.07
C ASP A 325 6.46 -13.96 9.38
N GLN A 326 7.37 -13.07 9.82
CA GLN A 326 8.01 -13.21 11.14
C GLN A 326 6.99 -13.15 12.27
N VAL A 327 6.04 -12.20 12.23
CA VAL A 327 4.99 -12.09 13.24
C VAL A 327 4.13 -13.37 13.26
N ARG A 328 3.70 -13.85 12.09
CA ARG A 328 2.88 -15.07 11.97
C ARG A 328 3.58 -16.31 12.48
N SER A 329 4.84 -16.47 12.17
CA SER A 329 5.63 -17.63 12.62
C SER A 329 5.83 -17.68 14.13
N ARG A 330 5.76 -16.54 14.83
CA ARG A 330 5.90 -16.42 16.28
C ARG A 330 4.56 -16.39 17.03
N SER A 331 3.45 -16.14 16.32
CA SER A 331 2.10 -16.14 16.90
C SER A 331 1.37 -17.49 16.76
N SER A 332 2.07 -18.52 16.28
CA SER A 332 1.55 -19.89 16.04
C SER A 332 1.54 -20.73 17.29
#